data_e2b9d4c51838016b497f0523b3cd265c
#
_entry.id   e2b9d4c51838016b497f0523b3cd265c
#
_cell.length_a   1.000
_cell.length_b   1.000
_cell.length_c   1.000
_cell.angle_alpha   90.00
_cell.angle_beta   90.00
_cell.angle_gamma   90.00
#
_symmetry.space_group_name_H-M   'P 1'
#
loop_
_entity.id
_entity.type
_entity.pdbx_description
1 polymer ?
#
loop_
_entity_poly.entity_id
_entity_poly.type
_entity_poly.pdbx_seq_one_letter_code
_entity_poly.pdbx_strand_id
1 'polypeptide(L)'
;MTTPPPPPPHEPAKGPRRRPGRRTEPQTGAIPQHPQPKPRRRPSLRGEQPTETIPLRGSLRGTPYRDPRVTRAVAEERAAAHAMDLALRVAEIMLRSGSSASGVESATIAVGVAAGLEDLDVDLTMQSMHMQCRTPSGQTISRLRVVRQPRLDFARLAMVHALVDDLVSGDIDLEQADSQLREISRAPRMWSRWFVTLAEGGVAGGVALLLGASLPGVLVAAAAACVTILLSGLVDRLSLPDF
;
A
#
# COMPACT_ATOMS: atom_id res chain seq x y z
N MET A 1 49.08 -37.11 10.06
CA MET A 1 47.66 -37.40 10.31
C MET A 1 46.89 -36.85 9.11
N THR A 2 46.65 -37.72 8.13
CA THR A 2 45.98 -37.39 6.88
C THR A 2 44.52 -37.77 6.99
N THR A 3 43.66 -36.75 6.87
CA THR A 3 42.17 -36.90 6.86
C THR A 3 41.76 -37.68 5.59
N PRO A 4 40.87 -38.68 5.69
CA PRO A 4 40.38 -39.42 4.54
C PRO A 4 39.41 -38.55 3.69
N PRO A 5 39.36 -38.81 2.37
CA PRO A 5 38.47 -38.06 1.45
C PRO A 5 37.00 -38.41 1.66
N PRO A 6 36.10 -37.48 1.32
CA PRO A 6 34.66 -37.68 1.46
C PRO A 6 34.11 -38.73 0.44
N PRO A 7 33.05 -39.46 0.79
CA PRO A 7 32.47 -40.47 -0.10
C PRO A 7 31.79 -39.83 -1.33
N PRO A 8 31.70 -40.57 -2.46
CA PRO A 8 31.09 -40.07 -3.69
C PRO A 8 29.57 -39.94 -3.57
N PRO A 9 28.94 -39.04 -4.34
CA PRO A 9 27.51 -38.82 -4.31
C PRO A 9 26.74 -40.03 -4.85
N HIS A 10 25.67 -40.40 -4.16
CA HIS A 10 24.77 -41.50 -4.55
C HIS A 10 24.04 -41.18 -5.84
N GLU A 11 24.26 -42.00 -6.85
CA GLU A 11 23.54 -42.02 -8.11
C GLU A 11 22.08 -42.44 -7.86
N PRO A 12 21.07 -41.71 -8.34
CA PRO A 12 19.66 -42.13 -8.16
C PRO A 12 19.36 -43.32 -9.08
N ALA A 13 18.83 -44.38 -8.50
CA ALA A 13 18.41 -45.60 -9.18
C ALA A 13 17.41 -45.31 -10.30
N LYS A 14 17.74 -45.78 -11.51
CA LYS A 14 16.85 -45.78 -12.69
C LYS A 14 15.65 -46.69 -12.43
N GLY A 15 14.50 -46.10 -12.13
CA GLY A 15 13.21 -46.80 -12.13
C GLY A 15 12.79 -47.20 -13.57
N PRO A 16 11.95 -48.24 -13.74
CA PRO A 16 11.61 -48.81 -15.02
C PRO A 16 10.81 -47.83 -15.91
N ARG A 17 11.26 -47.72 -17.17
CA ARG A 17 10.60 -46.92 -18.22
C ARG A 17 9.17 -47.43 -18.46
N ARG A 18 8.17 -46.68 -18.03
CA ARG A 18 6.77 -46.87 -18.43
C ARG A 18 6.60 -46.43 -19.88
N ARG A 19 6.05 -47.32 -20.70
CA ARG A 19 5.60 -47.06 -22.08
C ARG A 19 4.57 -45.93 -22.11
N PRO A 20 4.57 -45.05 -23.14
CA PRO A 20 3.56 -44.01 -23.27
C PRO A 20 2.19 -44.65 -23.55
N GLY A 21 1.31 -44.63 -22.58
CA GLY A 21 -0.09 -44.96 -22.74
C GLY A 21 -0.76 -43.91 -23.61
N ARG A 22 -1.48 -44.40 -24.61
CA ARG A 22 -2.35 -43.67 -25.50
C ARG A 22 -3.23 -42.71 -24.71
N ARG A 23 -3.06 -41.41 -24.94
CA ARG A 23 -3.97 -40.36 -24.41
C ARG A 23 -5.36 -40.60 -24.98
N THR A 24 -6.25 -41.17 -24.21
CA THR A 24 -7.68 -41.03 -24.41
C THR A 24 -8.08 -39.63 -23.95
N GLU A 25 -8.56 -38.81 -24.89
CA GLU A 25 -9.21 -37.57 -24.61
C GLU A 25 -10.36 -37.80 -23.62
N PRO A 26 -10.50 -37.00 -22.56
CA PRO A 26 -11.67 -37.04 -21.73
C PRO A 26 -12.86 -36.57 -22.59
N GLN A 27 -13.76 -37.49 -22.92
CA GLN A 27 -15.08 -37.11 -23.40
C GLN A 27 -15.71 -36.19 -22.39
N THR A 28 -15.99 -34.97 -22.81
CA THR A 28 -16.82 -34.01 -22.07
C THR A 28 -18.19 -34.66 -21.90
N GLY A 29 -18.36 -35.35 -20.77
CA GLY A 29 -19.66 -35.84 -20.35
C GLY A 29 -20.58 -34.67 -20.17
N ALA A 30 -21.57 -34.55 -21.03
CA ALA A 30 -22.66 -33.60 -20.87
C ALA A 30 -23.25 -33.80 -19.46
N ILE A 31 -23.13 -32.78 -18.61
CA ILE A 31 -23.80 -32.73 -17.32
C ILE A 31 -25.31 -32.85 -17.62
N PRO A 32 -26.01 -33.86 -17.11
CA PRO A 32 -27.46 -33.93 -17.31
C PRO A 32 -28.06 -32.68 -16.67
N GLN A 33 -28.63 -31.82 -17.52
CA GLN A 33 -29.40 -30.68 -17.07
C GLN A 33 -30.62 -31.23 -16.33
N HIS A 34 -30.60 -31.11 -15.00
CA HIS A 34 -31.80 -31.29 -14.19
C HIS A 34 -32.88 -30.36 -14.75
N PRO A 35 -34.08 -30.86 -15.08
CA PRO A 35 -35.17 -29.99 -15.50
C PRO A 35 -35.44 -29.00 -14.39
N GLN A 36 -35.17 -27.71 -14.64
CA GLN A 36 -35.49 -26.64 -13.73
C GLN A 36 -37.00 -26.67 -13.47
N PRO A 37 -37.45 -26.74 -12.22
CA PRO A 37 -38.86 -26.65 -11.93
C PRO A 37 -39.39 -25.30 -12.45
N LYS A 38 -40.34 -25.33 -13.35
CA LYS A 38 -41.02 -24.14 -13.86
C LYS A 38 -41.46 -23.29 -12.65
N PRO A 39 -41.18 -21.98 -12.64
CA PRO A 39 -41.56 -21.13 -11.54
C PRO A 39 -43.09 -21.24 -11.41
N ARG A 40 -43.56 -21.82 -10.30
CA ARG A 40 -44.98 -21.79 -9.93
C ARG A 40 -45.37 -20.32 -9.79
N ARG A 41 -46.20 -19.82 -10.71
CA ARG A 41 -46.82 -18.51 -10.55
C ARG A 41 -47.56 -18.53 -9.22
N ARG A 42 -46.99 -17.85 -8.21
CA ARG A 42 -47.71 -17.55 -6.96
C ARG A 42 -48.91 -16.68 -7.34
N PRO A 43 -50.07 -16.97 -6.84
CA PRO A 43 -51.18 -16.06 -7.01
C PRO A 43 -50.78 -14.70 -6.44
N SER A 44 -50.84 -13.65 -7.24
CA SER A 44 -50.64 -12.28 -6.80
C SER A 44 -51.76 -11.95 -5.81
N LEU A 45 -51.44 -12.00 -4.53
CA LEU A 45 -52.29 -11.38 -3.52
C LEU A 45 -52.26 -9.88 -3.79
N ARG A 46 -53.33 -9.42 -4.40
CA ARG A 46 -53.57 -8.02 -4.70
C ARG A 46 -53.60 -7.27 -3.38
N GLY A 47 -52.52 -6.56 -3.04
CA GLY A 47 -52.48 -5.68 -1.88
C GLY A 47 -51.19 -5.69 -1.02
N GLU A 48 -50.25 -6.61 -1.23
CA GLU A 48 -48.95 -6.50 -0.55
C GLU A 48 -48.04 -5.53 -1.34
N GLN A 49 -48.02 -4.29 -0.89
CA GLN A 49 -46.92 -3.39 -1.24
C GLN A 49 -45.64 -4.06 -0.78
N PRO A 50 -44.55 -4.09 -1.62
CA PRO A 50 -43.29 -4.59 -1.17
C PRO A 50 -42.90 -3.81 0.08
N THR A 51 -42.75 -4.51 1.19
CA THR A 51 -42.24 -3.91 2.43
C THR A 51 -40.88 -3.35 2.10
N GLU A 52 -40.81 -2.06 1.86
CA GLU A 52 -39.53 -1.37 1.74
C GLU A 52 -38.76 -1.69 3.02
N THR A 53 -37.60 -2.29 2.86
CA THR A 53 -36.65 -2.49 3.96
C THR A 53 -36.22 -1.11 4.44
N ILE A 54 -37.00 -0.56 5.37
CA ILE A 54 -36.65 0.70 6.04
C ILE A 54 -35.29 0.45 6.70
N PRO A 55 -34.24 1.21 6.34
CA PRO A 55 -32.96 1.06 6.99
C PRO A 55 -33.16 1.47 8.46
N LEU A 56 -33.27 0.46 9.33
CA LEU A 56 -33.55 0.61 10.78
C LEU A 56 -32.61 1.65 11.44
N ARG A 57 -31.39 1.81 10.92
CA ARG A 57 -30.44 2.83 11.38
C ARG A 57 -30.88 4.28 11.13
N GLY A 58 -31.72 4.53 10.13
CA GLY A 58 -32.23 5.88 9.81
C GLY A 58 -33.46 6.25 10.55
N SER A 59 -34.39 5.28 10.79
CA SER A 59 -35.70 5.51 11.39
C SER A 59 -35.62 5.79 12.90
N LEU A 60 -34.54 5.39 13.57
CA LEU A 60 -34.36 5.63 15.01
C LEU A 60 -33.65 6.95 15.35
N ARG A 61 -33.28 7.76 14.34
CA ARG A 61 -32.72 9.09 14.58
C ARG A 61 -33.77 9.99 15.25
N GLY A 62 -33.44 10.44 16.47
CA GLY A 62 -34.33 11.35 17.24
C GLY A 62 -35.39 10.63 18.10
N THR A 63 -35.38 9.29 18.17
CA THR A 63 -36.23 8.55 19.09
C THR A 63 -35.51 8.23 20.41
N PRO A 64 -36.24 8.13 21.55
CA PRO A 64 -35.63 7.76 22.84
C PRO A 64 -35.14 6.30 22.88
N TYR A 65 -35.41 5.51 21.85
CA TYR A 65 -35.01 4.09 21.75
C TYR A 65 -33.66 3.86 21.09
N ARG A 66 -32.87 4.91 20.84
CA ARG A 66 -31.50 4.77 20.33
C ARG A 66 -30.63 4.21 21.44
N ASP A 67 -30.20 2.96 21.30
CA ASP A 67 -29.28 2.34 22.26
C ASP A 67 -27.96 3.15 22.33
N PRO A 68 -27.64 3.78 23.47
CA PRO A 68 -26.44 4.58 23.62
C PRO A 68 -25.18 3.75 23.44
N ARG A 69 -25.20 2.44 23.69
CA ARG A 69 -24.07 1.52 23.50
C ARG A 69 -23.74 1.35 22.03
N VAL A 70 -24.74 1.16 21.17
CA VAL A 70 -24.56 1.06 19.71
C VAL A 70 -24.06 2.38 19.13
N THR A 71 -24.54 3.49 19.65
CA THR A 71 -24.08 4.83 19.20
C THR A 71 -22.62 5.06 19.56
N ARG A 72 -22.24 4.67 20.77
CA ARG A 72 -20.85 4.80 21.26
C ARG A 72 -19.91 3.88 20.47
N ALA A 73 -20.25 2.61 20.28
CA ALA A 73 -19.44 1.68 19.50
C ALA A 73 -19.23 2.17 18.05
N VAL A 74 -20.25 2.72 17.40
CA VAL A 74 -20.14 3.30 16.05
C VAL A 74 -19.26 4.56 16.05
N ALA A 75 -19.30 5.38 17.11
CA ALA A 75 -18.44 6.55 17.23
C ALA A 75 -16.98 6.16 17.43
N GLU A 76 -16.72 5.18 18.29
CA GLU A 76 -15.38 4.62 18.54
C GLU A 76 -14.79 3.99 17.26
N GLU A 77 -15.59 3.21 16.53
CA GLU A 77 -15.17 2.63 15.24
C GLU A 77 -14.80 3.71 14.22
N ARG A 78 -15.56 4.80 14.14
CA ARG A 78 -15.26 5.93 13.23
C ARG A 78 -14.00 6.67 13.63
N ALA A 79 -13.80 6.91 14.92
CA ALA A 79 -12.61 7.57 15.43
C ALA A 79 -11.37 6.72 15.13
N ALA A 80 -11.42 5.42 15.42
CA ALA A 80 -10.34 4.49 15.11
C ALA A 80 -10.06 4.41 13.60
N ALA A 81 -11.09 4.34 12.77
CA ALA A 81 -10.93 4.33 11.33
C ALA A 81 -10.29 5.62 10.78
N HIS A 82 -10.62 6.78 11.36
CA HIS A 82 -10.01 8.06 10.99
C HIS A 82 -8.53 8.12 11.40
N ALA A 83 -8.21 7.68 12.61
CA ALA A 83 -6.84 7.60 13.11
C ALA A 83 -5.97 6.65 12.26
N MET A 84 -6.49 5.47 11.91
CA MET A 84 -5.82 4.53 11.00
C MET A 84 -5.61 5.13 9.60
N ASP A 85 -6.58 5.87 9.06
CA ASP A 85 -6.42 6.50 7.75
C ASP A 85 -5.34 7.57 7.76
N LEU A 86 -5.22 8.35 8.83
CA LEU A 86 -4.13 9.31 9.00
C LEU A 86 -2.78 8.60 9.08
N ALA A 87 -2.65 7.58 9.94
CA ALA A 87 -1.42 6.81 10.11
C ALA A 87 -0.97 6.17 8.78
N LEU A 88 -1.88 5.57 8.03
CA LEU A 88 -1.58 4.98 6.72
C LEU A 88 -1.23 6.03 5.65
N ARG A 89 -1.77 7.26 5.73
CA ARG A 89 -1.37 8.34 4.82
C ARG A 89 0.02 8.87 5.14
N VAL A 90 0.36 9.00 6.41
CA VAL A 90 1.72 9.31 6.85
C VAL A 90 2.68 8.26 6.31
N ALA A 91 2.41 6.99 6.56
CA ALA A 91 3.18 5.85 6.08
C ALA A 91 3.36 5.85 4.55
N GLU A 92 2.29 6.09 3.79
CA GLU A 92 2.34 6.19 2.33
C GLU A 92 3.28 7.28 1.86
N ILE A 93 3.18 8.48 2.43
CA ILE A 93 4.04 9.60 2.02
C ILE A 93 5.49 9.30 2.37
N MET A 94 5.77 8.77 3.57
CA MET A 94 7.12 8.40 3.99
C MET A 94 7.74 7.34 3.08
N LEU A 95 7.00 6.24 2.82
CA LEU A 95 7.49 5.16 1.96
C LEU A 95 7.73 5.65 0.53
N ARG A 96 6.83 6.44 -0.03
CA ARG A 96 6.99 7.05 -1.36
C ARG A 96 8.16 8.01 -1.43
N SER A 97 8.46 8.71 -0.34
CA SER A 97 9.53 9.72 -0.27
C SER A 97 10.91 9.12 0.01
N GLY A 98 11.01 7.81 0.23
CA GLY A 98 12.28 7.09 0.37
C GLY A 98 12.68 6.77 1.80
N SER A 99 11.73 6.74 2.75
CA SER A 99 11.98 6.23 4.09
C SER A 99 12.23 4.73 4.07
N SER A 100 12.99 4.24 5.04
CA SER A 100 13.17 2.81 5.28
C SER A 100 11.86 2.17 5.78
N ALA A 101 11.67 0.88 5.52
CA ALA A 101 10.49 0.15 6.00
C ALA A 101 10.34 0.23 7.53
N SER A 102 11.44 0.06 8.27
CA SER A 102 11.43 0.18 9.74
C SER A 102 11.07 1.59 10.22
N GLY A 103 11.52 2.64 9.52
CA GLY A 103 11.15 4.02 9.83
C GLY A 103 9.67 4.29 9.59
N VAL A 104 9.12 3.76 8.51
CA VAL A 104 7.68 3.86 8.20
C VAL A 104 6.85 3.12 9.25
N GLU A 105 7.22 1.90 9.60
CA GLU A 105 6.54 1.09 10.62
C GLU A 105 6.51 1.82 11.97
N SER A 106 7.67 2.28 12.45
CA SER A 106 7.79 3.00 13.71
C SER A 106 6.93 4.27 13.73
N ALA A 107 6.97 5.07 12.66
CA ALA A 107 6.17 6.28 12.56
C ALA A 107 4.66 5.98 12.50
N THR A 108 4.25 4.91 11.80
CA THR A 108 2.85 4.49 11.71
C THR A 108 2.31 4.08 13.06
N ILE A 109 3.08 3.29 13.81
CA ILE A 109 2.73 2.89 15.17
C ILE A 109 2.66 4.11 16.09
N ALA A 110 3.66 5.01 16.02
CA ALA A 110 3.70 6.22 16.84
C ALA A 110 2.47 7.12 16.62
N VAL A 111 2.08 7.35 15.35
CA VAL A 111 0.87 8.09 15.00
C VAL A 111 -0.39 7.38 15.52
N GLY A 112 -0.47 6.06 15.37
CA GLY A 112 -1.60 5.28 15.88
C GLY A 112 -1.74 5.37 17.39
N VAL A 113 -0.64 5.24 18.13
CA VAL A 113 -0.63 5.37 19.59
C VAL A 113 -0.99 6.78 20.03
N ALA A 114 -0.41 7.81 19.40
CA ALA A 114 -0.76 9.21 19.66
C ALA A 114 -2.24 9.52 19.40
N ALA A 115 -2.83 8.82 18.44
CA ALA A 115 -4.27 8.89 18.13
C ALA A 115 -5.16 8.03 19.07
N GLY A 116 -4.57 7.38 20.08
CA GLY A 116 -5.30 6.57 21.07
C GLY A 116 -5.73 5.19 20.56
N LEU A 117 -5.07 4.65 19.53
CA LEU A 117 -5.30 3.28 19.08
C LEU A 117 -4.53 2.29 19.97
N GLU A 118 -5.17 1.17 20.28
CA GLU A 118 -4.60 0.08 21.06
C GLU A 118 -4.44 -1.18 20.20
N ASP A 119 -3.56 -2.10 20.61
CA ASP A 119 -3.30 -3.37 19.93
C ASP A 119 -3.07 -3.19 18.41
N LEU A 120 -2.09 -2.33 18.07
CA LEU A 120 -1.72 -2.03 16.71
C LEU A 120 -0.81 -3.11 16.14
N ASP A 121 -1.17 -3.60 14.95
CA ASP A 121 -0.34 -4.47 14.14
C ASP A 121 -0.20 -3.86 12.75
N VAL A 122 1.05 -3.72 12.29
CA VAL A 122 1.40 -3.07 11.03
C VAL A 122 2.28 -4.01 10.22
N ASP A 123 1.83 -4.39 9.05
CA ASP A 123 2.59 -5.19 8.09
C ASP A 123 2.87 -4.38 6.83
N LEU A 124 4.15 -4.34 6.46
CA LEU A 124 4.67 -3.55 5.35
C LEU A 124 5.26 -4.47 4.30
N THR A 125 4.81 -4.29 3.07
CA THR A 125 5.45 -4.85 1.87
C THR A 125 5.99 -3.73 0.99
N MET A 126 6.69 -4.07 -0.08
CA MET A 126 7.22 -3.05 -1.00
C MET A 126 6.14 -2.18 -1.67
N GLN A 127 4.91 -2.67 -1.76
CA GLN A 127 3.84 -2.00 -2.51
C GLN A 127 2.53 -1.85 -1.72
N SER A 128 2.44 -2.42 -0.52
CA SER A 128 1.23 -2.34 0.28
C SER A 128 1.53 -2.25 1.76
N MET A 129 0.64 -1.60 2.47
CA MET A 129 0.67 -1.48 3.92
C MET A 129 -0.67 -1.99 4.45
N HIS A 130 -0.59 -2.87 5.42
CA HIS A 130 -1.73 -3.40 6.14
C HIS A 130 -1.62 -2.97 7.60
N MET A 131 -2.69 -2.45 8.14
CA MET A 131 -2.78 -2.03 9.53
C MET A 131 -4.05 -2.59 10.14
N GLN A 132 -3.94 -3.14 11.32
CA GLN A 132 -5.09 -3.55 12.12
C GLN A 132 -4.98 -3.02 13.55
N CYS A 133 -6.11 -2.74 14.14
CA CYS A 133 -6.20 -2.35 15.54
C CYS A 133 -7.45 -2.96 16.18
N ARG A 134 -7.45 -3.05 17.50
CA ARG A 134 -8.62 -3.44 18.28
C ARG A 134 -9.26 -2.20 18.88
N THR A 135 -10.57 -2.07 18.72
CA THR A 135 -11.35 -1.00 19.37
C THR A 135 -11.63 -1.35 20.83
N PRO A 136 -11.90 -0.36 21.70
CA PRO A 136 -12.32 -0.61 23.08
C PRO A 136 -13.59 -1.49 23.19
N SER A 137 -14.42 -1.51 22.15
CA SER A 137 -15.59 -2.40 22.04
C SER A 137 -15.22 -3.85 21.68
N GLY A 138 -13.93 -4.16 21.48
CA GLY A 138 -13.41 -5.51 21.17
C GLY A 138 -13.48 -5.89 19.70
N GLN A 139 -13.89 -4.98 18.82
CA GLN A 139 -13.89 -5.22 17.36
C GLN A 139 -12.51 -4.99 16.77
N THR A 140 -12.10 -5.83 15.83
CA THR A 140 -10.88 -5.63 15.05
C THR A 140 -11.22 -4.87 13.78
N ILE A 141 -10.54 -3.75 13.56
CA ILE A 141 -10.62 -2.97 12.32
C ILE A 141 -9.32 -3.21 11.56
N SER A 142 -9.43 -3.45 10.26
CA SER A 142 -8.31 -3.65 9.37
C SER A 142 -8.39 -2.71 8.18
N ARG A 143 -7.26 -2.17 7.76
CA ARG A 143 -7.12 -1.29 6.59
C ARG A 143 -5.90 -1.70 5.77
N LEU A 144 -6.09 -1.70 4.46
CA LEU A 144 -5.02 -1.95 3.48
C LEU A 144 -4.86 -0.70 2.61
N ARG A 145 -3.60 -0.34 2.35
CA ARG A 145 -3.26 0.73 1.41
C ARG A 145 -2.17 0.28 0.45
N VAL A 146 -2.39 0.52 -0.85
CA VAL A 146 -1.42 0.19 -1.90
C VAL A 146 -0.63 1.45 -2.25
N VAL A 147 0.69 1.34 -2.20
CA VAL A 147 1.62 2.42 -2.55
C VAL A 147 2.04 2.27 -4.00
N ARG A 148 1.71 3.27 -4.80
CA ARG A 148 2.07 3.29 -6.22
C ARG A 148 3.16 4.33 -6.46
N GLN A 149 4.16 3.97 -7.26
CA GLN A 149 5.21 4.86 -7.75
C GLN A 149 6.00 5.58 -6.64
N PRO A 150 7.07 4.96 -6.12
CA PRO A 150 8.00 5.65 -5.23
C PRO A 150 8.63 6.84 -5.97
N ARG A 151 8.75 7.96 -5.28
CA ARG A 151 9.42 9.17 -5.78
C ARG A 151 10.22 9.77 -4.64
N LEU A 152 11.52 9.68 -4.70
CA LEU A 152 12.41 10.26 -3.69
C LEU A 152 12.13 11.76 -3.53
N ASP A 153 11.71 12.14 -2.33
CA ASP A 153 11.44 13.53 -1.94
C ASP A 153 11.81 13.73 -0.46
N PHE A 154 13.10 13.86 -0.20
CA PHE A 154 13.63 13.97 1.16
C PHE A 154 13.15 15.24 1.89
N ALA A 155 12.84 16.32 1.16
CA ALA A 155 12.28 17.53 1.76
C ALA A 155 10.88 17.25 2.32
N ARG A 156 10.05 16.55 1.56
CA ARG A 156 8.72 16.12 2.02
C ARG A 156 8.82 15.12 3.16
N LEU A 157 9.77 14.19 3.08
CA LEU A 157 10.02 13.24 4.15
C LEU A 157 10.36 13.95 5.46
N ALA A 158 11.23 14.96 5.42
CA ALA A 158 11.58 15.75 6.61
C ALA A 158 10.36 16.48 7.21
N MET A 159 9.49 17.05 6.36
CA MET A 159 8.25 17.70 6.83
C MET A 159 7.30 16.69 7.49
N VAL A 160 7.20 15.47 6.97
CA VAL A 160 6.36 14.42 7.56
C VAL A 160 6.94 13.93 8.88
N HIS A 161 8.26 13.80 9.00
CA HIS A 161 8.89 13.46 10.29
C HIS A 161 8.60 14.54 11.36
N ALA A 162 8.76 15.82 11.03
CA ALA A 162 8.42 16.91 11.94
C ALA A 162 6.94 16.86 12.38
N LEU A 163 6.03 16.60 11.42
CA LEU A 163 4.60 16.42 11.73
C LEU A 163 4.35 15.27 12.70
N VAL A 164 5.04 14.14 12.52
CA VAL A 164 4.91 12.97 13.41
C VAL A 164 5.45 13.30 14.80
N ASP A 165 6.59 14.00 14.89
CA ASP A 165 7.20 14.43 16.14
C ASP A 165 6.26 15.39 16.90
N ASP A 166 5.66 16.38 16.21
CA ASP A 166 4.71 17.33 16.80
C ASP A 166 3.43 16.64 17.32
N LEU A 167 2.94 15.62 16.58
CA LEU A 167 1.78 14.84 16.99
C LEU A 167 2.08 13.95 18.20
N VAL A 168 3.25 13.30 18.22
CA VAL A 168 3.65 12.38 19.29
C VAL A 168 3.97 13.14 20.57
N SER A 169 4.56 14.35 20.46
CA SER A 169 4.79 15.23 21.62
C SER A 169 3.50 15.86 22.16
N GLY A 170 2.41 15.80 21.39
CA GLY A 170 1.12 16.38 21.78
C GLY A 170 1.02 17.89 21.49
N ASP A 171 1.93 18.45 20.71
CA ASP A 171 1.92 19.87 20.32
C ASP A 171 0.78 20.18 19.34
N ILE A 172 0.35 19.19 18.58
CA ILE A 172 -0.78 19.28 17.65
C ILE A 172 -1.78 18.14 17.91
N ASP A 173 -3.05 18.39 17.62
CA ASP A 173 -4.10 17.37 17.68
C ASP A 173 -4.23 16.60 16.33
N LEU A 174 -5.04 15.53 16.35
CA LEU A 174 -5.24 14.66 15.19
C LEU A 174 -5.83 15.39 13.98
N GLU A 175 -6.70 16.38 14.20
CA GLU A 175 -7.36 17.15 13.14
C GLU A 175 -6.37 18.15 12.51
N GLN A 176 -5.55 18.78 13.32
CA GLN A 176 -4.45 19.64 12.87
C GLN A 176 -3.42 18.84 12.08
N ALA A 177 -3.03 17.63 12.58
CA ALA A 177 -2.13 16.75 11.88
C ALA A 177 -2.68 16.34 10.50
N ASP A 178 -3.98 16.03 10.40
CA ASP A 178 -4.62 15.69 9.12
C ASP A 178 -4.61 16.87 8.14
N SER A 179 -4.86 18.09 8.62
CA SER A 179 -4.81 19.30 7.79
C SER A 179 -3.41 19.60 7.28
N GLN A 180 -2.40 19.55 8.16
CA GLN A 180 -1.00 19.77 7.80
C GLN A 180 -0.49 18.68 6.83
N LEU A 181 -0.86 17.42 7.05
CA LEU A 181 -0.49 16.33 6.14
C LEU A 181 -1.06 16.55 4.72
N ARG A 182 -2.27 17.08 4.62
CA ARG A 182 -2.85 17.46 3.31
C ARG A 182 -2.07 18.59 2.64
N GLU A 183 -1.61 19.57 3.40
CA GLU A 183 -0.77 20.65 2.88
C GLU A 183 0.58 20.11 2.40
N ILE A 184 1.26 19.29 3.22
CA ILE A 184 2.52 18.62 2.86
C ILE A 184 2.35 17.79 1.58
N SER A 185 1.24 17.04 1.46
CA SER A 185 1.00 16.20 0.30
C SER A 185 0.79 17.00 -1.00
N ARG A 186 0.26 18.22 -0.91
CA ARG A 186 0.00 19.13 -2.03
C ARG A 186 1.15 20.09 -2.30
N ALA A 187 2.09 20.22 -1.37
CA ALA A 187 3.21 21.13 -1.52
C ALA A 187 3.97 20.90 -2.83
N PRO A 188 4.29 21.94 -3.60
CA PRO A 188 5.12 21.81 -4.78
C PRO A 188 6.52 21.34 -4.39
N ARG A 189 7.22 20.70 -5.33
CA ARG A 189 8.62 20.30 -5.09
C ARG A 189 9.48 21.53 -4.82
N MET A 190 10.35 21.47 -3.80
CA MET A 190 11.28 22.55 -3.45
C MET A 190 12.27 22.85 -4.59
N TRP A 191 12.67 21.81 -5.34
CA TRP A 191 13.69 21.96 -6.38
C TRP A 191 13.07 21.85 -7.78
N SER A 192 13.44 22.79 -8.65
CA SER A 192 13.01 22.73 -10.03
C SER A 192 13.63 21.51 -10.74
N ARG A 193 12.93 20.97 -11.72
CA ARG A 193 13.42 19.81 -12.50
C ARG A 193 14.79 20.06 -13.12
N TRP A 194 15.03 21.27 -13.59
CA TRP A 194 16.30 21.67 -14.16
C TRP A 194 17.45 21.60 -13.16
N PHE A 195 17.22 22.04 -11.94
CA PHE A 195 18.23 21.98 -10.89
C PHE A 195 18.60 20.54 -10.57
N VAL A 196 17.61 19.64 -10.44
CA VAL A 196 17.85 18.22 -10.21
C VAL A 196 18.63 17.60 -11.36
N THR A 197 18.24 17.90 -12.61
CA THR A 197 18.95 17.39 -13.80
C THR A 197 20.42 17.84 -13.84
N LEU A 198 20.70 19.12 -13.52
CA LEU A 198 22.06 19.64 -13.46
C LEU A 198 22.87 19.02 -12.32
N ALA A 199 22.24 18.83 -11.17
CA ALA A 199 22.91 18.19 -10.01
C ALA A 199 23.30 16.74 -10.33
N GLU A 200 22.44 15.97 -10.96
CA GLU A 200 22.74 14.60 -11.39
C GLU A 200 23.84 14.55 -12.48
N GLY A 201 23.79 15.47 -13.43
CA GLY A 201 24.89 15.65 -14.37
C GLY A 201 26.22 15.95 -13.69
N GLY A 202 26.19 16.81 -12.66
CA GLY A 202 27.34 17.12 -11.83
C GLY A 202 27.89 15.91 -11.07
N VAL A 203 27.01 15.07 -10.53
CA VAL A 203 27.40 13.81 -9.87
C VAL A 203 28.06 12.87 -10.87
N ALA A 204 27.46 12.65 -12.03
CA ALA A 204 28.02 11.78 -13.07
C ALA A 204 29.39 12.27 -13.55
N GLY A 205 29.54 13.57 -13.76
CA GLY A 205 30.82 14.20 -14.11
C GLY A 205 31.86 14.06 -13.00
N GLY A 206 31.46 14.26 -11.74
CA GLY A 206 32.33 14.06 -10.58
C GLY A 206 32.84 12.63 -10.44
N VAL A 207 31.98 11.64 -10.64
CA VAL A 207 32.36 10.21 -10.64
C VAL A 207 33.33 9.91 -11.79
N ALA A 208 33.06 10.43 -13.00
CA ALA A 208 33.97 10.27 -14.14
C ALA A 208 35.34 10.86 -13.85
N LEU A 209 35.41 12.03 -13.19
CA LEU A 209 36.66 12.66 -12.79
C LEU A 209 37.43 11.81 -11.77
N LEU A 210 36.74 11.27 -10.77
CA LEU A 210 37.32 10.37 -9.77
C LEU A 210 37.91 9.08 -10.39
N LEU A 211 37.31 8.61 -11.49
CA LEU A 211 37.80 7.46 -12.26
C LEU A 211 38.95 7.82 -13.21
N GLY A 212 39.44 9.07 -13.20
CA GLY A 212 40.54 9.51 -14.01
C GLY A 212 40.17 9.86 -15.46
N ALA A 213 38.91 10.12 -15.75
CA ALA A 213 38.49 10.54 -17.09
C ALA A 213 39.09 11.89 -17.47
N SER A 214 39.40 12.07 -18.75
CA SER A 214 39.82 13.37 -19.29
C SER A 214 38.66 14.39 -19.27
N LEU A 215 38.96 15.68 -19.29
CA LEU A 215 37.92 16.73 -19.29
C LEU A 215 36.79 16.52 -20.33
N PRO A 216 37.11 16.15 -21.61
CA PRO A 216 36.04 15.81 -22.55
C PRO A 216 35.19 14.62 -22.08
N GLY A 217 35.79 13.60 -21.47
CA GLY A 217 35.08 12.43 -20.93
C GLY A 217 34.11 12.82 -19.77
N VAL A 218 34.54 13.73 -18.90
CA VAL A 218 33.72 14.27 -17.82
C VAL A 218 32.49 15.00 -18.38
N LEU A 219 32.67 15.84 -19.41
CA LEU A 219 31.58 16.57 -20.04
C LEU A 219 30.59 15.62 -20.74
N VAL A 220 31.10 14.60 -21.42
CA VAL A 220 30.24 13.58 -22.06
C VAL A 220 29.45 12.79 -21.02
N ALA A 221 30.06 12.37 -19.91
CA ALA A 221 29.35 11.68 -18.84
C ALA A 221 28.25 12.54 -18.21
N ALA A 222 28.55 13.81 -17.92
CA ALA A 222 27.56 14.74 -17.39
C ALA A 222 26.40 14.98 -18.37
N ALA A 223 26.70 15.19 -19.66
CA ALA A 223 25.67 15.38 -20.68
C ALA A 223 24.79 14.13 -20.88
N ALA A 224 25.39 12.96 -20.91
CA ALA A 224 24.66 11.68 -21.02
C ALA A 224 23.69 11.48 -19.84
N ALA A 225 24.12 11.76 -18.62
CA ALA A 225 23.26 11.71 -17.44
C ALA A 225 22.06 12.67 -17.55
N CYS A 226 22.30 13.92 -17.94
CA CYS A 226 21.23 14.89 -18.16
C CYS A 226 20.22 14.43 -19.22
N VAL A 227 20.70 13.87 -20.34
CA VAL A 227 19.83 13.34 -21.41
C VAL A 227 19.00 12.15 -20.88
N THR A 228 19.60 11.24 -20.15
CA THR A 228 18.90 10.08 -19.58
C THR A 228 17.73 10.51 -18.68
N ILE A 229 17.95 11.50 -17.81
CA ILE A 229 16.90 12.02 -16.92
C ILE A 229 15.78 12.70 -17.69
N LEU A 230 16.15 13.50 -18.71
CA LEU A 230 15.15 14.15 -19.56
C LEU A 230 14.29 13.13 -20.33
N LEU A 231 14.92 12.08 -20.86
CA LEU A 231 14.22 10.98 -21.54
C LEU A 231 13.32 10.20 -20.58
N SER A 232 13.80 9.85 -19.39
CA SER A 232 12.98 9.18 -18.36
C SER A 232 11.76 10.03 -18.01
N GLY A 233 11.96 11.34 -17.82
CA GLY A 233 10.84 12.24 -17.55
C GLY A 233 9.86 12.42 -18.72
N LEU A 234 10.29 12.18 -19.95
CA LEU A 234 9.44 12.18 -21.14
C LEU A 234 8.63 10.87 -21.21
N VAL A 235 9.27 9.74 -20.95
CA VAL A 235 8.60 8.42 -20.89
C VAL A 235 7.50 8.41 -19.83
N ASP A 236 7.79 8.93 -18.64
CA ASP A 236 6.79 9.09 -17.56
C ASP A 236 5.57 9.92 -17.98
N ARG A 237 5.79 10.95 -18.83
CA ARG A 237 4.70 11.79 -19.34
C ARG A 237 3.85 11.11 -20.41
N LEU A 238 4.45 10.23 -21.20
CA LEU A 238 3.77 9.51 -22.27
C LEU A 238 2.90 8.38 -21.75
N SER A 239 2.92 8.11 -20.42
CA SER A 239 2.11 7.08 -19.76
C SER A 239 2.14 5.74 -20.52
N LEU A 240 3.32 5.35 -21.00
CA LEU A 240 3.48 4.04 -21.61
C LEU A 240 3.20 2.98 -20.53
N PRO A 241 2.31 2.01 -20.78
CA PRO A 241 2.05 0.95 -19.81
C PRO A 241 3.33 0.16 -19.56
N ASP A 242 3.66 -0.02 -18.29
CA ASP A 242 4.74 -0.91 -17.87
C ASP A 242 4.41 -2.32 -18.35
N PHE A 243 5.26 -2.88 -19.21
CA PHE A 243 5.17 -4.27 -19.67
C PHE A 243 5.89 -5.19 -18.70
#